data_fa48af4d3e4c8abf0758972a8078506f
#
_entry.id   fa48af4d3e4c8abf0758972a8078506f
#
_cell.length_a   1.000
_cell.length_b   1.000
_cell.length_c   1.000
_cell.angle_alpha   90.00
_cell.angle_beta   90.00
_cell.angle_gamma   90.00
#
_symmetry.space_group_name_H-M   'P 1'
#
loop_
_entity.id
_entity.type
_entity.pdbx_description
1 polymer ?
#
loop_
_entity_poly.entity_id
_entity_poly.type
_entity_poly.pdbx_seq_one_letter_code
_entity_poly.pdbx_strand_id
1 'polypeptide(L)'
;MATKTYGQMCPIARSLDVLGERWTILVIRELLLGPKRFKHLLAALPAIGTNRLADRLRGLEDAGIARKAVLPPPATVPVYELTADGERLRDPLLALGLWGLDLPLDDRVDPGTARADLIALCLTATQTEPVDPGRRESFEFRVGDDVFHLQLRHGRFLARSGPSPTDPTLTVACDLQTFMELALRQLTASQALKDRRVTILHGTRTSLAEVFRVLAYTPPTRSAGEEGEAVRGAGGIRC
;
A
#
# COMPACT_ATOMS: atom_id res chain seq x y z
N MET A 1 -25.78 -16.77 5.32
CA MET A 1 -24.97 -17.31 6.46
C MET A 1 -25.08 -16.30 7.59
N ALA A 2 -25.28 -16.73 8.85
CA ALA A 2 -25.28 -15.82 9.98
C ALA A 2 -23.89 -15.13 10.05
N THR A 3 -23.87 -13.82 10.04
CA THR A 3 -22.64 -13.04 10.18
C THR A 3 -22.09 -13.32 11.57
N LYS A 4 -20.89 -13.89 11.66
CA LYS A 4 -20.21 -14.07 12.94
C LYS A 4 -19.97 -12.70 13.56
N THR A 5 -20.50 -12.46 14.76
CA THR A 5 -20.28 -11.24 15.51
C THR A 5 -19.65 -11.53 16.85
N TYR A 6 -18.78 -10.65 17.30
CA TYR A 6 -18.22 -10.68 18.67
C TYR A 6 -19.25 -10.29 19.72
N GLY A 7 -20.37 -9.67 19.33
CA GLY A 7 -21.43 -9.24 20.23
C GLY A 7 -21.00 -8.18 21.24
N GLN A 8 -19.95 -7.42 20.96
CA GLN A 8 -19.38 -6.43 21.87
C GLN A 8 -19.66 -5.00 21.41
N MET A 9 -19.95 -4.10 22.34
CA MET A 9 -20.06 -2.66 22.08
C MET A 9 -18.70 -1.97 21.79
N CYS A 10 -17.62 -2.72 21.81
CA CYS A 10 -16.27 -2.23 21.51
C CYS A 10 -16.15 -1.84 20.02
N PRO A 11 -15.72 -0.61 19.66
CA PRO A 11 -15.54 -0.20 18.27
C PRO A 11 -14.55 -1.08 17.49
N ILE A 12 -13.51 -1.60 18.15
CA ILE A 12 -12.55 -2.53 17.53
C ILE A 12 -13.23 -3.86 17.21
N ALA A 13 -14.00 -4.45 18.14
CA ALA A 13 -14.72 -5.68 17.89
C ALA A 13 -15.72 -5.53 16.74
N ARG A 14 -16.45 -4.41 16.69
CA ARG A 14 -17.38 -4.09 15.61
C ARG A 14 -16.68 -3.94 14.26
N SER A 15 -15.49 -3.35 14.20
CA SER A 15 -14.72 -3.30 12.95
C SER A 15 -14.24 -4.69 12.53
N LEU A 16 -13.87 -5.55 13.48
CA LEU A 16 -13.47 -6.93 13.21
C LEU A 16 -14.64 -7.81 12.77
N ASP A 17 -15.88 -7.51 13.15
CA ASP A 17 -17.07 -8.18 12.61
C ASP A 17 -17.14 -8.06 11.07
N VAL A 18 -16.60 -6.97 10.51
CA VAL A 18 -16.55 -6.72 9.06
C VAL A 18 -15.21 -7.11 8.45
N LEU A 19 -14.10 -6.74 9.11
CA LEU A 19 -12.73 -6.82 8.56
C LEU A 19 -11.97 -8.08 9.01
N GLY A 20 -12.42 -8.77 10.06
CA GLY A 20 -11.65 -9.82 10.75
C GLY A 20 -11.49 -11.11 9.97
N GLU A 21 -12.21 -11.31 8.89
CA GLU A 21 -12.04 -12.49 8.06
C GLU A 21 -10.74 -12.40 7.24
N ARG A 22 -10.01 -13.52 7.22
CA ARG A 22 -8.74 -13.59 6.46
C ARG A 22 -8.95 -13.14 5.01
N TRP A 23 -8.04 -12.38 4.47
CA TRP A 23 -8.01 -11.77 3.14
C TRP A 23 -8.79 -10.46 3.00
N THR A 24 -9.76 -10.16 3.87
CA THR A 24 -10.60 -8.95 3.72
C THR A 24 -9.76 -7.68 3.64
N ILE A 25 -8.85 -7.49 4.60
CA ILE A 25 -7.95 -6.33 4.62
C ILE A 25 -7.05 -6.29 3.38
N LEU A 26 -6.56 -7.45 2.91
CA LEU A 26 -5.71 -7.50 1.72
C LEU A 26 -6.48 -7.18 0.43
N VAL A 27 -7.77 -7.54 0.34
CA VAL A 27 -8.64 -7.12 -0.77
C VAL A 27 -8.85 -5.61 -0.74
N ILE A 28 -9.12 -5.02 0.43
CA ILE A 28 -9.24 -3.56 0.58
C ILE A 28 -7.94 -2.86 0.20
N ARG A 29 -6.78 -3.38 0.64
CA ARG A 29 -5.46 -2.87 0.26
C ARG A 29 -5.29 -2.80 -1.26
N GLU A 30 -5.68 -3.83 -1.98
CA GLU A 30 -5.63 -3.82 -3.45
C GLU A 30 -6.56 -2.76 -4.06
N LEU A 31 -7.75 -2.56 -3.48
CA LEU A 31 -8.70 -1.56 -3.95
C LEU A 31 -8.30 -0.12 -3.56
N LEU A 32 -7.51 0.07 -2.51
CA LEU A 32 -6.89 1.36 -2.19
C LEU A 32 -5.95 1.86 -3.29
N LEU A 33 -5.38 0.97 -4.08
CA LEU A 33 -4.57 1.29 -5.26
C LEU A 33 -5.41 1.61 -6.50
N GLY A 34 -6.73 1.62 -6.40
CA GLY A 34 -7.68 1.94 -7.45
C GLY A 34 -8.59 0.78 -7.85
N PRO A 35 -9.57 1.04 -8.73
CA PRO A 35 -10.50 0.03 -9.19
C PRO A 35 -9.81 -1.16 -9.84
N LYS A 36 -10.24 -2.39 -9.52
CA LYS A 36 -9.65 -3.62 -10.06
C LYS A 36 -10.71 -4.60 -10.56
N ARG A 37 -10.41 -5.26 -11.68
CA ARG A 37 -11.21 -6.40 -12.16
C ARG A 37 -11.01 -7.59 -11.21
N PHE A 38 -12.00 -8.47 -11.14
CA PHE A 38 -11.91 -9.70 -10.35
C PHE A 38 -10.63 -10.50 -10.64
N LYS A 39 -10.31 -10.69 -11.93
CA LYS A 39 -9.09 -11.43 -12.34
C LYS A 39 -7.79 -10.76 -11.86
N HIS A 40 -7.75 -9.43 -11.77
CA HIS A 40 -6.57 -8.70 -11.30
C HIS A 40 -6.43 -8.81 -9.77
N LEU A 41 -7.55 -8.81 -9.03
CA LEU A 41 -7.54 -9.11 -7.59
C LEU A 41 -7.06 -10.54 -7.32
N LEU A 42 -7.53 -11.51 -8.11
CA LEU A 42 -7.11 -12.90 -7.99
C LEU A 42 -5.61 -13.08 -8.27
N ALA A 43 -5.08 -12.40 -9.29
CA ALA A 43 -3.66 -12.41 -9.62
C ALA A 43 -2.79 -11.72 -8.54
N ALA A 44 -3.28 -10.61 -7.97
CA ALA A 44 -2.59 -9.87 -6.91
C ALA A 44 -2.59 -10.59 -5.54
N LEU A 45 -3.48 -11.60 -5.36
CA LEU A 45 -3.66 -12.37 -4.13
C LEU A 45 -3.62 -13.88 -4.43
N PRO A 46 -2.47 -14.43 -4.89
CA PRO A 46 -2.41 -15.76 -5.51
C PRO A 46 -2.88 -16.90 -4.60
N ALA A 47 -2.84 -16.73 -3.29
CA ALA A 47 -3.24 -17.77 -2.34
C ALA A 47 -4.73 -17.70 -1.91
N ILE A 48 -5.53 -16.75 -2.43
CA ILE A 48 -6.91 -16.56 -1.95
C ILE A 48 -7.89 -17.62 -2.50
N GLY A 49 -7.74 -18.01 -3.74
CA GLY A 49 -8.72 -18.85 -4.46
C GLY A 49 -10.01 -18.11 -4.83
N THR A 50 -10.63 -18.53 -5.95
CA THR A 50 -11.75 -17.83 -6.60
C THR A 50 -12.97 -17.67 -5.68
N ASN A 51 -13.41 -18.77 -5.02
CA ASN A 51 -14.62 -18.75 -4.19
C ASN A 51 -14.44 -17.82 -2.99
N ARG A 52 -13.27 -17.89 -2.33
CA ARG A 52 -12.97 -17.04 -1.18
C ARG A 52 -12.88 -15.57 -1.54
N LEU A 53 -12.30 -15.24 -2.69
CA LEU A 53 -12.30 -13.85 -3.19
C LEU A 53 -13.73 -13.36 -3.45
N ALA A 54 -14.56 -14.18 -4.10
CA ALA A 54 -15.96 -13.83 -4.36
C ALA A 54 -16.75 -13.61 -3.04
N ASP A 55 -16.52 -14.45 -2.02
CA ASP A 55 -17.17 -14.28 -0.71
C ASP A 55 -16.69 -13.01 0.01
N ARG A 56 -15.39 -12.70 -0.06
CA ARG A 56 -14.85 -11.45 0.53
C ARG A 56 -15.43 -10.21 -0.15
N LEU A 57 -15.47 -10.19 -1.49
CA LEU A 57 -16.05 -9.08 -2.24
C LEU A 57 -17.53 -8.90 -1.94
N ARG A 58 -18.31 -9.99 -1.87
CA ARG A 58 -19.72 -9.92 -1.48
C ARG A 58 -19.89 -9.35 -0.05
N GLY A 59 -19.11 -9.83 0.92
CA GLY A 59 -19.14 -9.29 2.28
C GLY A 59 -18.79 -7.80 2.35
N LEU A 60 -17.85 -7.34 1.51
CA LEU A 60 -17.50 -5.92 1.42
C LEU A 60 -18.60 -5.09 0.72
N GLU A 61 -19.31 -5.66 -0.27
CA GLU A 61 -20.48 -5.03 -0.90
C GLU A 61 -21.63 -4.90 0.12
N ASP A 62 -21.94 -5.98 0.85
CA ASP A 62 -23.00 -6.00 1.87
C ASP A 62 -22.72 -5.02 3.03
N ALA A 63 -21.45 -4.83 3.38
CA ALA A 63 -21.01 -3.85 4.38
C ALA A 63 -20.90 -2.41 3.84
N GLY A 64 -21.18 -2.17 2.55
CA GLY A 64 -21.07 -0.84 1.93
C GLY A 64 -19.66 -0.31 1.76
N ILE A 65 -18.63 -1.16 1.88
CA ILE A 65 -17.20 -0.79 1.79
C ILE A 65 -16.71 -0.80 0.34
N ALA A 66 -17.17 -1.75 -0.45
CA ALA A 66 -16.86 -1.85 -1.87
C ALA A 66 -18.14 -1.88 -2.71
N ARG A 67 -18.00 -1.63 -3.99
CA ARG A 67 -19.09 -1.74 -4.96
C ARG A 67 -18.57 -2.19 -6.32
N LYS A 68 -19.47 -2.74 -7.13
CA LYS A 68 -19.23 -2.94 -8.56
C LYS A 68 -19.40 -1.62 -9.29
N ALA A 69 -18.51 -1.38 -10.24
CA ALA A 69 -18.53 -0.23 -11.13
C ALA A 69 -18.14 -0.66 -12.54
N VAL A 70 -18.28 0.24 -13.49
CA VAL A 70 -17.80 0.05 -14.86
C VAL A 70 -16.82 1.18 -15.14
N LEU A 71 -15.60 0.83 -15.59
CA LEU A 71 -14.62 1.84 -15.99
C LEU A 71 -15.17 2.64 -17.17
N PRO A 72 -14.88 3.95 -17.23
CA PRO A 72 -15.27 4.77 -18.37
C PRO A 72 -14.58 4.31 -19.66
N PRO A 73 -15.12 4.69 -20.83
CA PRO A 73 -14.44 4.46 -22.11
C PRO A 73 -12.98 4.98 -22.07
N PRO A 74 -12.07 4.32 -22.79
CA PRO A 74 -12.29 3.21 -23.75
C PRO A 74 -12.39 1.82 -23.10
N ALA A 75 -12.14 1.68 -21.80
CA ALA A 75 -12.01 0.38 -21.15
C ALA A 75 -13.35 -0.37 -21.01
N THR A 76 -14.42 0.33 -20.62
CA THR A 76 -15.81 -0.17 -20.43
C THR A 76 -15.89 -1.60 -19.87
N VAL A 77 -15.24 -1.83 -18.71
CA VAL A 77 -15.17 -3.16 -18.10
C VAL A 77 -15.61 -3.13 -16.65
N PRO A 78 -16.23 -4.22 -16.15
CA PRO A 78 -16.63 -4.31 -14.77
C PRO A 78 -15.42 -4.39 -13.84
N VAL A 79 -15.48 -3.63 -12.77
CA VAL A 79 -14.45 -3.56 -11.71
C VAL A 79 -15.12 -3.53 -10.34
N TYR A 80 -14.32 -3.78 -9.32
CA TYR A 80 -14.63 -3.45 -7.93
C TYR A 80 -13.86 -2.20 -7.54
N GLU A 81 -14.49 -1.33 -6.79
CA GLU A 81 -13.88 -0.12 -6.23
C GLU A 81 -14.38 0.12 -4.80
N LEU A 82 -13.62 0.89 -4.03
CA LEU A 82 -14.06 1.30 -2.71
C LEU A 82 -15.16 2.37 -2.82
N THR A 83 -16.10 2.32 -1.90
CA THR A 83 -17.05 3.43 -1.65
C THR A 83 -16.36 4.55 -0.87
N ALA A 84 -17.06 5.67 -0.62
CA ALA A 84 -16.55 6.72 0.27
C ALA A 84 -16.26 6.19 1.69
N ASP A 85 -17.10 5.28 2.20
CA ASP A 85 -16.87 4.63 3.50
C ASP A 85 -15.68 3.66 3.45
N GLY A 86 -15.50 2.94 2.34
CA GLY A 86 -14.34 2.09 2.13
C GLY A 86 -13.02 2.89 2.06
N GLU A 87 -13.01 4.05 1.44
CA GLU A 87 -11.84 4.95 1.40
C GLU A 87 -11.45 5.49 2.80
N ARG A 88 -12.38 5.57 3.76
CA ARG A 88 -12.07 5.92 5.16
C ARG A 88 -11.18 4.89 5.87
N LEU A 89 -11.11 3.67 5.35
CA LEU A 89 -10.20 2.63 5.86
C LEU A 89 -8.74 2.86 5.45
N ARG A 90 -8.47 3.83 4.57
CA ARG A 90 -7.11 4.15 4.11
C ARG A 90 -6.16 4.40 5.28
N ASP A 91 -6.44 5.41 6.09
CA ASP A 91 -5.54 5.82 7.17
C ASP A 91 -5.32 4.71 8.23
N PRO A 92 -6.36 3.98 8.71
CA PRO A 92 -6.16 2.83 9.59
C PRO A 92 -5.32 1.71 8.96
N LEU A 93 -5.53 1.38 7.67
CA LEU A 93 -4.77 0.34 7.01
C LEU A 93 -3.31 0.74 6.77
N LEU A 94 -3.07 2.00 6.43
CA LEU A 94 -1.71 2.51 6.27
C LEU A 94 -0.95 2.52 7.59
N ALA A 95 -1.60 2.92 8.70
CA ALA A 95 -1.01 2.84 10.04
C ALA A 95 -0.65 1.38 10.41
N LEU A 96 -1.55 0.43 10.11
CA LEU A 96 -1.27 -0.99 10.29
C LEU A 96 -0.10 -1.46 9.39
N GLY A 97 -0.03 -0.97 8.15
CA GLY A 97 1.07 -1.26 7.22
C GLY A 97 2.41 -0.75 7.72
N LEU A 98 2.48 0.47 8.26
CA LEU A 98 3.70 1.03 8.85
C LEU A 98 4.15 0.21 10.06
N TRP A 99 3.22 -0.16 10.96
CA TRP A 99 3.54 -1.05 12.07
C TRP A 99 4.06 -2.41 11.57
N GLY A 100 3.48 -2.94 10.47
CA GLY A 100 3.93 -4.18 9.84
C GLY A 100 5.34 -4.12 9.26
N LEU A 101 5.82 -2.93 8.82
CA LEU A 101 7.20 -2.74 8.35
C LEU A 101 8.24 -2.92 9.47
N ASP A 102 7.84 -2.70 10.72
CA ASP A 102 8.73 -2.86 11.88
C ASP A 102 8.81 -4.30 12.38
N LEU A 103 7.97 -5.20 11.86
CA LEU A 103 8.03 -6.62 12.22
C LEU A 103 9.25 -7.30 11.57
N PRO A 104 9.94 -8.19 12.31
CA PRO A 104 11.03 -8.95 11.72
C PRO A 104 10.51 -9.83 10.59
N LEU A 105 11.26 -9.89 9.50
CA LEU A 105 11.00 -10.84 8.43
C LEU A 105 11.42 -12.23 8.90
N ASP A 106 10.60 -13.22 8.61
CA ASP A 106 10.92 -14.64 8.85
C ASP A 106 11.08 -15.40 7.51
N ASP A 107 11.62 -16.61 7.59
CA ASP A 107 11.93 -17.44 6.43
C ASP A 107 10.70 -17.85 5.59
N ARG A 108 9.48 -17.60 6.09
CA ARG A 108 8.23 -17.87 5.38
C ARG A 108 7.81 -16.73 4.46
N VAL A 109 8.48 -15.58 4.56
CA VAL A 109 8.22 -14.43 3.70
C VAL A 109 9.02 -14.59 2.41
N ASP A 110 8.33 -14.71 1.28
CA ASP A 110 8.95 -14.73 -0.04
C ASP A 110 9.27 -13.29 -0.50
N PRO A 111 10.56 -12.91 -0.58
CA PRO A 111 10.97 -11.59 -1.06
C PRO A 111 10.49 -11.28 -2.49
N GLY A 112 10.26 -12.32 -3.32
CA GLY A 112 9.76 -12.18 -4.69
C GLY A 112 8.31 -11.66 -4.75
N THR A 113 7.60 -11.61 -3.62
CA THR A 113 6.25 -11.03 -3.53
C THR A 113 6.26 -9.52 -3.26
N ALA A 114 7.43 -8.92 -3.09
CA ALA A 114 7.54 -7.47 -2.89
C ALA A 114 7.07 -6.70 -4.13
N ARG A 115 6.19 -5.72 -3.92
CA ARG A 115 5.61 -4.88 -4.98
C ARG A 115 5.82 -3.42 -4.66
N ALA A 116 6.35 -2.68 -5.63
CA ALA A 116 6.67 -1.27 -5.47
C ALA A 116 5.43 -0.39 -5.21
N ASP A 117 4.28 -0.69 -5.84
CA ASP A 117 3.03 0.03 -5.64
C ASP A 117 2.47 -0.13 -4.21
N LEU A 118 2.66 -1.29 -3.57
CA LEU A 118 2.27 -1.52 -2.17
C LEU A 118 3.19 -0.79 -1.19
N ILE A 119 4.48 -0.75 -1.47
CA ILE A 119 5.44 0.03 -0.69
C ILE A 119 5.08 1.52 -0.80
N ALA A 120 4.86 2.01 -2.02
CA ALA A 120 4.44 3.39 -2.26
C ALA A 120 3.12 3.72 -1.54
N LEU A 121 2.16 2.79 -1.50
CA LEU A 121 0.91 2.96 -0.76
C LEU A 121 1.18 3.21 0.73
N CYS A 122 2.02 2.40 1.37
CA CYS A 122 2.39 2.59 2.78
C CYS A 122 3.12 3.93 3.01
N LEU A 123 4.03 4.30 2.09
CA LEU A 123 4.78 5.56 2.19
C LEU A 123 3.88 6.80 2.12
N THR A 124 2.68 6.73 1.53
CA THR A 124 1.76 7.88 1.57
C THR A 124 1.33 8.27 2.98
N ALA A 125 1.45 7.36 3.96
CA ALA A 125 1.19 7.65 5.37
C ALA A 125 2.34 8.40 6.07
N THR A 126 3.54 8.40 5.50
CA THR A 126 4.72 9.05 6.10
C THR A 126 4.82 10.53 5.76
N GLN A 127 3.89 11.05 4.98
CA GLN A 127 3.85 12.45 4.63
C GLN A 127 3.65 13.30 5.89
N THR A 128 4.71 13.92 6.35
CA THR A 128 4.72 14.79 7.55
C THR A 128 4.64 16.28 7.20
N GLU A 129 5.10 16.65 5.98
CA GLU A 129 5.10 18.03 5.55
C GLU A 129 3.78 18.38 4.86
N PRO A 130 3.16 19.51 5.22
CA PRO A 130 1.99 19.99 4.52
C PRO A 130 2.36 20.38 3.08
N VAL A 131 1.57 19.92 2.13
CA VAL A 131 1.66 20.36 0.73
C VAL A 131 0.45 21.23 0.43
N ASP A 132 0.62 22.26 -0.38
CA ASP A 132 -0.47 23.14 -0.79
C ASP A 132 -1.68 22.31 -1.29
N PRO A 133 -2.85 22.45 -0.64
CA PRO A 133 -4.06 21.69 -1.01
C PRO A 133 -4.55 21.98 -2.45
N GLY A 134 -4.14 23.12 -3.04
CA GLY A 134 -4.46 23.51 -4.40
C GLY A 134 -3.61 22.79 -5.46
N ARG A 135 -2.42 22.30 -5.11
CA ARG A 135 -1.56 21.56 -6.05
C ARG A 135 -2.22 20.28 -6.52
N ARG A 136 -2.12 20.04 -7.83
CA ARG A 136 -2.59 18.82 -8.46
C ARG A 136 -1.50 18.31 -9.39
N GLU A 137 -0.80 17.27 -8.95
CA GLU A 137 0.34 16.71 -9.65
C GLU A 137 0.26 15.20 -9.68
N SER A 138 0.95 14.61 -10.63
CA SER A 138 1.11 13.17 -10.73
C SER A 138 2.58 12.83 -10.94
N PHE A 139 3.02 11.75 -10.31
CA PHE A 139 4.39 11.26 -10.36
C PHE A 139 4.33 9.77 -10.73
N GLU A 140 4.82 9.43 -11.92
CA GLU A 140 4.80 8.06 -12.42
C GLU A 140 6.12 7.35 -12.11
N PHE A 141 6.01 6.12 -11.67
CA PHE A 141 7.14 5.25 -11.35
C PHE A 141 7.05 3.96 -12.15
N ARG A 142 8.16 3.60 -12.79
CA ARG A 142 8.38 2.33 -13.46
C ARG A 142 9.48 1.61 -12.70
N VAL A 143 9.09 0.63 -11.89
CA VAL A 143 9.98 -0.06 -10.95
C VAL A 143 9.99 -1.55 -11.29
N GLY A 144 11.06 -2.00 -11.96
CA GLY A 144 11.05 -3.33 -12.58
C GLY A 144 9.86 -3.47 -13.55
N ASP A 145 9.01 -4.46 -13.31
CA ASP A 145 7.79 -4.70 -14.09
C ASP A 145 6.56 -3.92 -13.56
N ASP A 146 6.67 -3.32 -12.38
CA ASP A 146 5.59 -2.54 -11.77
C ASP A 146 5.51 -1.13 -12.36
N VAL A 147 4.31 -0.70 -12.70
CA VAL A 147 4.00 0.70 -13.02
C VAL A 147 2.94 1.18 -12.06
N PHE A 148 3.21 2.29 -11.39
CA PHE A 148 2.26 2.94 -10.50
C PHE A 148 2.47 4.46 -10.54
N HIS A 149 1.53 5.19 -9.99
CA HIS A 149 1.67 6.65 -9.86
C HIS A 149 1.19 7.15 -8.50
N LEU A 150 1.76 8.27 -8.10
CA LEU A 150 1.32 9.04 -6.95
C LEU A 150 0.54 10.25 -7.45
N GLN A 151 -0.68 10.44 -6.97
CA GLN A 151 -1.49 11.63 -7.23
C GLN A 151 -1.47 12.53 -6.01
N LEU A 152 -1.08 13.78 -6.19
CA LEU A 152 -1.21 14.80 -5.16
C LEU A 152 -2.60 15.45 -5.28
N ARG A 153 -3.43 15.27 -4.26
CA ARG A 153 -4.78 15.84 -4.18
C ARG A 153 -5.07 16.31 -2.76
N HIS A 154 -5.59 17.53 -2.64
CA HIS A 154 -5.92 18.13 -1.34
C HIS A 154 -4.75 18.07 -0.33
N GLY A 155 -3.52 18.29 -0.83
CA GLY A 155 -2.31 18.27 -0.02
C GLY A 155 -1.82 16.89 0.40
N ARG A 156 -2.44 15.79 -0.09
CA ARG A 156 -2.07 14.40 0.24
C ARG A 156 -1.69 13.61 -1.00
N PHE A 157 -0.69 12.75 -0.86
CA PHE A 157 -0.35 11.78 -1.88
C PHE A 157 -1.24 10.54 -1.79
N LEU A 158 -1.71 10.09 -2.95
CA LEU A 158 -2.49 8.87 -3.11
C LEU A 158 -1.77 7.97 -4.12
N ALA A 159 -1.36 6.78 -3.70
CA ALA A 159 -0.81 5.78 -4.59
C ALA A 159 -1.91 5.07 -5.38
N ARG A 160 -1.65 4.83 -6.67
CA ARG A 160 -2.54 4.12 -7.60
C ARG A 160 -1.72 3.20 -8.50
N SER A 161 -2.20 1.97 -8.73
CA SER A 161 -1.57 1.05 -9.69
C SER A 161 -1.77 1.54 -11.13
N GLY A 162 -0.80 1.25 -11.98
CA GLY A 162 -0.81 1.60 -13.40
C GLY A 162 -0.28 3.01 -13.70
N PRO A 163 -0.21 3.34 -15.00
CA PRO A 163 0.31 4.64 -15.44
C PRO A 163 -0.59 5.80 -15.00
N SER A 164 0.00 6.99 -14.94
CA SER A 164 -0.75 8.20 -14.65
C SER A 164 -1.83 8.45 -15.71
N PRO A 165 -3.07 8.77 -15.33
CA PRO A 165 -4.13 9.12 -16.27
C PRO A 165 -3.98 10.53 -16.87
N THR A 166 -3.05 11.32 -16.35
CA THR A 166 -2.72 12.68 -16.82
C THR A 166 -1.23 12.79 -17.07
N ASP A 167 -0.79 13.81 -17.78
CA ASP A 167 0.64 14.07 -17.96
C ASP A 167 1.32 14.21 -16.59
N PRO A 168 2.28 13.34 -16.27
CA PRO A 168 2.94 13.37 -14.98
C PRO A 168 3.96 14.51 -14.90
N THR A 169 4.09 15.14 -13.73
CA THR A 169 5.15 16.10 -13.41
C THR A 169 6.53 15.43 -13.44
N LEU A 170 6.56 14.14 -13.16
CA LEU A 170 7.77 13.31 -13.13
C LEU A 170 7.44 11.91 -13.60
N THR A 171 8.30 11.35 -14.46
CA THR A 171 8.34 9.90 -14.75
C THR A 171 9.75 9.40 -14.53
N VAL A 172 9.89 8.38 -13.68
CA VAL A 172 11.18 7.76 -13.39
C VAL A 172 11.14 6.26 -13.58
N ALA A 173 12.32 5.68 -13.88
CA ALA A 173 12.54 4.25 -13.95
C ALA A 173 13.71 3.85 -13.04
N CYS A 174 13.55 2.75 -12.29
CA CYS A 174 14.59 2.13 -11.48
C CYS A 174 14.24 0.66 -11.21
N ASP A 175 15.15 -0.08 -10.58
CA ASP A 175 14.84 -1.39 -10.00
C ASP A 175 14.17 -1.27 -8.62
N LEU A 176 13.60 -2.38 -8.14
CA LEU A 176 12.90 -2.44 -6.86
C LEU A 176 13.83 -2.11 -5.67
N GLN A 177 15.07 -2.61 -5.72
CA GLN A 177 16.05 -2.35 -4.66
C GLN A 177 16.34 -0.86 -4.54
N THR A 178 16.61 -0.19 -5.66
CA THR A 178 16.84 1.26 -5.70
C THR A 178 15.64 2.05 -5.18
N PHE A 179 14.42 1.64 -5.58
CA PHE A 179 13.20 2.26 -5.06
C PHE A 179 13.07 2.13 -3.54
N MET A 180 13.33 0.93 -3.00
CA MET A 180 13.31 0.68 -1.56
C MET A 180 14.35 1.50 -0.79
N GLU A 181 15.59 1.55 -1.28
CA GLU A 181 16.66 2.32 -0.64
C GLU A 181 16.35 3.83 -0.60
N LEU A 182 15.73 4.37 -1.67
CA LEU A 182 15.24 5.75 -1.70
C LEU A 182 14.10 5.96 -0.69
N ALA A 183 13.16 5.04 -0.65
CA ALA A 183 12.02 5.05 0.24
C ALA A 183 12.42 4.99 1.73
N LEU A 184 13.46 4.21 2.04
CA LEU A 184 14.00 4.03 3.40
C LEU A 184 15.10 5.05 3.77
N ARG A 185 15.34 6.06 2.92
CA ARG A 185 16.41 7.07 3.10
C ARG A 185 17.83 6.49 3.19
N GLN A 186 18.03 5.28 2.69
CA GLN A 186 19.36 4.64 2.61
C GLN A 186 20.16 5.15 1.40
N LEU A 187 19.47 5.71 0.42
CA LEU A 187 20.02 6.30 -0.79
C LEU A 187 19.36 7.66 -1.05
N THR A 188 20.15 8.67 -1.38
CA THR A 188 19.60 9.97 -1.80
C THR A 188 19.28 9.99 -3.30
N ALA A 189 18.30 10.80 -3.72
CA ALA A 189 17.97 10.99 -5.13
C ALA A 189 19.19 11.46 -5.95
N SER A 190 20.02 12.32 -5.38
CA SER A 190 21.25 12.82 -6.03
C SER A 190 22.27 11.72 -6.24
N GLN A 191 22.47 10.85 -5.25
CA GLN A 191 23.36 9.72 -5.35
C GLN A 191 22.87 8.69 -6.37
N ALA A 192 21.56 8.33 -6.31
CA ALA A 192 20.96 7.41 -7.26
C ALA A 192 21.09 7.86 -8.72
N LEU A 193 20.97 9.17 -8.97
CA LEU A 193 21.18 9.75 -10.31
C LEU A 193 22.67 9.71 -10.72
N LYS A 194 23.59 10.02 -9.81
CA LYS A 194 25.04 9.97 -10.07
C LYS A 194 25.48 8.54 -10.42
N ASP A 195 24.97 7.56 -9.69
CA ASP A 195 25.32 6.15 -9.86
C ASP A 195 24.51 5.48 -10.99
N ARG A 196 23.68 6.26 -11.73
CA ARG A 196 22.82 5.77 -12.83
C ARG A 196 21.85 4.68 -12.43
N ARG A 197 21.47 4.62 -11.16
CA ARG A 197 20.48 3.67 -10.64
C ARG A 197 19.03 4.13 -10.88
N VAL A 198 18.84 5.43 -11.14
CA VAL A 198 17.55 6.04 -11.49
C VAL A 198 17.67 6.76 -12.82
N THR A 199 16.70 6.56 -13.70
CA THR A 199 16.55 7.30 -14.96
C THR A 199 15.32 8.19 -14.90
N ILE A 200 15.48 9.49 -15.08
CA ILE A 200 14.36 10.42 -15.26
C ILE A 200 13.95 10.36 -16.72
N LEU A 201 12.74 9.85 -16.99
CA LEU A 201 12.15 9.76 -18.33
C LEU A 201 11.41 11.06 -18.69
N HIS A 202 10.83 11.73 -17.68
CA HIS A 202 10.18 13.04 -17.80
C HIS A 202 10.31 13.79 -16.47
N GLY A 203 10.38 15.14 -16.52
CA GLY A 203 10.47 15.98 -15.34
C GLY A 203 11.90 16.35 -14.95
N THR A 204 12.12 16.70 -13.69
CA THR A 204 13.37 17.30 -13.22
C THR A 204 13.98 16.53 -12.04
N ARG A 205 15.29 16.77 -11.79
CA ARG A 205 15.99 16.28 -10.58
C ARG A 205 15.35 16.83 -9.30
N THR A 206 14.87 18.07 -9.35
CA THR A 206 14.20 18.72 -8.21
C THR A 206 12.90 18.00 -7.86
N SER A 207 12.07 17.67 -8.87
CA SER A 207 10.81 16.93 -8.66
C SER A 207 11.07 15.53 -8.06
N LEU A 208 12.15 14.85 -8.49
CA LEU A 208 12.55 13.57 -7.91
C LEU A 208 12.96 13.71 -6.43
N ALA A 209 13.78 14.70 -6.12
CA ALA A 209 14.22 14.95 -4.74
C ALA A 209 13.03 15.34 -3.84
N GLU A 210 12.10 16.15 -4.36
CA GLU A 210 10.90 16.60 -3.63
C GLU A 210 10.01 15.40 -3.26
N VAL A 211 9.68 14.53 -4.21
CA VAL A 211 8.77 13.41 -3.94
C VAL A 211 9.33 12.47 -2.88
N PHE A 212 10.63 12.14 -2.93
CA PHE A 212 11.25 11.27 -1.93
C PHE A 212 11.55 11.99 -0.60
N ARG A 213 11.65 13.33 -0.57
CA ARG A 213 11.73 14.08 0.68
C ARG A 213 10.43 13.97 1.47
N VAL A 214 9.30 14.01 0.78
CA VAL A 214 7.96 13.99 1.39
C VAL A 214 7.51 12.57 1.75
N LEU A 215 7.91 11.57 0.97
CA LEU A 215 7.44 10.19 1.04
C LEU A 215 8.50 9.19 1.51
N ALA A 216 9.39 9.58 2.41
CA ALA A 216 10.40 8.67 2.89
C ALA A 216 10.08 8.18 4.31
N TYR A 217 10.25 6.89 4.55
CA TYR A 217 10.09 6.26 5.85
C TYR A 217 11.42 6.23 6.60
N THR A 218 11.39 6.65 7.84
CA THR A 218 12.49 6.43 8.78
C THR A 218 11.98 5.50 9.87
N PRO A 219 12.50 4.25 9.93
CA PRO A 219 12.10 3.31 10.98
C PRO A 219 12.34 3.91 12.37
N PRO A 220 11.46 3.68 13.35
CA PRO A 220 11.72 4.07 14.73
C PRO A 220 13.00 3.39 15.22
N THR A 221 13.83 4.13 15.93
CA THR A 221 15.04 3.59 16.57
C THR A 221 14.58 2.61 17.66
N ARG A 222 14.73 1.31 17.42
CA ARG A 222 14.56 0.32 18.50
C ARG A 222 15.69 0.56 19.50
N SER A 223 15.34 0.83 20.77
CA SER A 223 16.35 0.89 21.84
C SER A 223 16.97 -0.50 21.98
N ALA A 224 18.30 -0.55 22.01
CA ALA A 224 19.10 -1.78 22.10
C ALA A 224 18.84 -2.63 23.36
N GLY A 225 17.83 -2.33 24.16
CA GLY A 225 17.41 -3.06 25.36
C GLY A 225 16.40 -4.18 25.14
N GLU A 226 15.71 -4.23 24.00
CA GLU A 226 14.62 -5.20 23.79
C GLU A 226 15.05 -6.49 23.06
N GLU A 227 16.24 -6.55 22.50
CA GLU A 227 16.77 -7.77 21.83
C GLU A 227 17.18 -8.89 22.81
N GLY A 228 17.32 -8.59 24.10
CA GLY A 228 17.78 -9.54 25.12
C GLY A 228 16.71 -10.38 25.80
N GLU A 229 15.46 -10.01 25.74
CA GLU A 229 14.38 -10.65 26.52
C GLU A 229 13.55 -11.68 25.72
N ALA A 230 13.49 -11.57 24.40
CA ALA A 230 12.72 -12.48 23.55
C ALA A 230 13.34 -13.90 23.42
N VAL A 231 14.63 -14.07 23.77
CA VAL A 231 15.34 -15.38 23.65
C VAL A 231 15.34 -16.18 24.95
N ARG A 232 14.99 -15.60 26.11
CA ARG A 232 15.03 -16.29 27.41
C ARG A 232 13.73 -16.86 27.92
N GLY A 233 12.61 -16.70 27.19
CA GLY A 233 11.28 -17.14 27.58
C GLY A 233 10.84 -18.54 27.10
N ALA A 234 11.65 -19.27 26.34
CA ALA A 234 11.30 -20.60 25.79
C ALA A 234 11.97 -21.76 26.56
N GLY A 235 11.95 -21.71 27.87
CA GLY A 235 12.48 -22.77 28.71
C GLY A 235 11.63 -23.02 29.96
N GLY A 236 10.72 -23.99 29.85
CA GLY A 236 10.16 -24.62 31.07
C GLY A 236 8.66 -24.49 31.28
N ILE A 237 7.86 -25.29 30.62
CA ILE A 237 6.71 -25.94 31.27
C ILE A 237 6.81 -27.45 30.97
N ARG A 238 7.34 -28.17 31.94
CA ARG A 238 7.08 -29.63 32.11
C ARG A 238 5.89 -29.76 33.06
N CYS A 239 4.96 -30.50 32.66
CA CYS A 239 3.93 -31.37 33.23
C CYS A 239 2.59 -31.13 32.56
#